data_0134a06d8019eb8818e8177df1a21acc
#
_entry.id   0134a06d8019eb8818e8177df1a21acc
#
_cell.length_a   1.000
_cell.length_b   1.000
_cell.length_c   1.000
_cell.angle_alpha   90.00
_cell.angle_beta   90.00
_cell.angle_gamma   90.00
#
_symmetry.space_group_name_H-M   'P 1'
#
loop_
_entity.id
_entity.type
_entity.pdbx_description
1 polymer ?
#
loop_
_entity_poly.entity_id
_entity_poly.type
_entity_poly.pdbx_seq_one_letter_code
_entity_poly.pdbx_strand_id
1 'polypeptide(L)'
;MFDEFETHEEKDYLEVQLTENTEEKEDRETKELPRLKVANAPSGNLFFWSALISLCSVANPLFSSLANNLQTQNLYAGWAMTQGKLAYGDIYGTGGVLYYLLNWLGSSVLGNLLFAFVQFLALFVAGNYLFQFVYQLTRKKELAQQLLSLFYLFVLTVGFGGLYASIFVLPFTMWSLNFLARYMNGQISDNGFILFGAIGALAFLIDPFTSIIFYGLVFLVWTIFHFVRKRAARGFYQLLASLLGFSLLFYPIGYYTVWNGTFGLAISQATYLFESVGVHSGALENLMLYGGLFLGLGFITALIMGVSSSAEKDEWPFRLLGSLGLLVILVLSIFSPIQGAFQLLPAIPFAMILFATWFSRRFTEGRHIRSKRTPSVWKNYVAGNFFLPVLAIAFLVVMPFAQRYALSGSETAEREVISGYIRDESKTDDKIYAWDNTASLYLSTSRLSASSILSPKLYVDTAENKLRLEKQLDASLPRYIAVNEKVPLLPNVKKLLSSSYKKIDVKTSRFKLYELK
;
A
#
# COMPACT_ATOMS: atom_id res chain seq x y z
N MET A 1 47.08 -65.62 -4.59
CA MET A 1 45.96 -65.27 -3.72
C MET A 1 46.05 -63.83 -3.16
N PHE A 2 46.90 -62.99 -3.74
CA PHE A 2 47.00 -61.57 -3.36
C PHE A 2 46.72 -60.60 -4.55
N ASP A 3 46.66 -61.10 -5.76
CA ASP A 3 46.45 -60.25 -6.97
C ASP A 3 44.96 -60.05 -7.35
N GLU A 4 44.03 -60.80 -6.77
CA GLU A 4 42.58 -60.61 -7.05
C GLU A 4 41.87 -59.58 -6.17
N PHE A 5 42.45 -59.15 -5.04
CA PHE A 5 41.84 -58.18 -4.17
C PHE A 5 42.11 -56.73 -4.58
N GLU A 6 43.27 -56.42 -5.21
CA GLU A 6 43.59 -55.06 -5.66
C GLU A 6 42.77 -54.63 -6.90
N THR A 7 42.35 -55.56 -7.76
CA THR A 7 41.56 -55.25 -8.94
C THR A 7 40.10 -54.91 -8.69
N HIS A 8 39.51 -55.33 -7.53
CA HIS A 8 38.13 -55.00 -7.17
C HIS A 8 38.00 -53.62 -6.54
N GLU A 9 38.93 -53.22 -5.66
CA GLU A 9 38.93 -51.88 -5.08
C GLU A 9 39.21 -50.78 -6.13
N GLU A 10 40.09 -51.02 -7.07
CA GLU A 10 40.40 -50.07 -8.14
C GLU A 10 39.23 -49.88 -9.13
N LYS A 11 38.44 -50.93 -9.37
CA LYS A 11 37.20 -50.84 -10.17
C LYS A 11 36.09 -50.08 -9.45
N ASP A 12 35.90 -50.35 -8.19
CA ASP A 12 34.88 -49.61 -7.39
C ASP A 12 35.25 -48.13 -7.24
N TYR A 13 36.55 -47.78 -7.07
CA TYR A 13 36.99 -46.39 -7.04
C TYR A 13 36.82 -45.69 -8.41
N LEU A 14 37.02 -46.38 -9.51
CA LEU A 14 36.81 -45.83 -10.85
C LEU A 14 35.33 -45.68 -11.20
N GLU A 15 34.45 -46.59 -10.76
CA GLU A 15 33.00 -46.42 -10.94
C GLU A 15 32.42 -45.29 -10.06
N VAL A 16 32.88 -45.11 -8.82
CA VAL A 16 32.51 -44.00 -7.98
C VAL A 16 32.97 -42.66 -8.54
N GLN A 17 34.22 -42.57 -9.06
CA GLN A 17 34.71 -41.35 -9.73
C GLN A 17 34.03 -41.07 -11.08
N LEU A 18 33.61 -42.10 -11.83
CA LEU A 18 32.84 -41.93 -13.06
C LEU A 18 31.40 -41.49 -12.79
N THR A 19 30.78 -41.98 -11.72
CA THR A 19 29.43 -41.53 -11.29
C THR A 19 29.46 -40.12 -10.71
N GLU A 20 30.43 -39.76 -9.86
CA GLU A 20 30.62 -38.39 -9.39
C GLU A 20 30.93 -37.41 -10.53
N ASN A 21 31.79 -37.77 -11.47
CA ASN A 21 32.08 -36.94 -12.66
C ASN A 21 30.89 -36.83 -13.63
N THR A 22 30.00 -37.81 -13.67
CA THR A 22 28.79 -37.77 -14.50
C THR A 22 27.69 -36.91 -13.82
N GLU A 23 27.54 -37.02 -12.51
CA GLU A 23 26.65 -36.15 -11.74
C GLU A 23 27.16 -34.69 -11.71
N GLU A 24 28.49 -34.44 -11.57
CA GLU A 24 29.07 -33.10 -11.69
C GLU A 24 29.01 -32.55 -13.12
N LYS A 25 29.01 -33.36 -14.17
CA LYS A 25 28.80 -32.91 -15.55
C LYS A 25 27.33 -32.63 -15.86
N GLU A 26 26.39 -33.40 -15.30
CA GLU A 26 24.95 -33.09 -15.41
C GLU A 26 24.58 -31.83 -14.64
N ASP A 27 25.23 -31.53 -13.52
CA ASP A 27 25.02 -30.24 -12.78
C ASP A 27 25.75 -29.07 -13.45
N ARG A 28 26.79 -29.31 -14.27
CA ARG A 28 27.52 -28.28 -15.01
C ARG A 28 27.02 -28.01 -16.42
N GLU A 29 26.13 -28.80 -16.97
CA GLU A 29 25.26 -28.32 -18.03
C GLU A 29 24.36 -27.26 -17.41
N THR A 30 24.82 -26.01 -17.40
CA THR A 30 23.98 -24.83 -17.29
C THR A 30 22.91 -24.97 -18.38
N LYS A 31 21.79 -25.65 -18.04
CA LYS A 31 20.57 -25.56 -18.82
C LYS A 31 20.31 -24.10 -18.97
N GLU A 32 20.60 -23.53 -20.14
CA GLU A 32 20.18 -22.16 -20.42
C GLU A 32 18.71 -22.06 -20.07
N LEU A 33 18.41 -21.33 -19.00
CA LEU A 33 17.05 -21.11 -18.55
C LEU A 33 16.23 -20.65 -19.74
N PRO A 34 15.10 -21.27 -20.06
CA PRO A 34 14.36 -20.95 -21.28
C PRO A 34 14.04 -19.45 -21.30
N ARG A 35 14.72 -18.73 -22.18
CA ARG A 35 14.53 -17.30 -22.38
C ARG A 35 13.18 -17.08 -23.08
N LEU A 36 12.10 -17.16 -22.31
CA LEU A 36 10.81 -16.72 -22.81
C LEU A 36 10.90 -15.22 -23.12
N LYS A 37 10.59 -14.86 -24.39
CA LYS A 37 10.50 -13.46 -24.79
C LYS A 37 9.61 -12.72 -23.80
N VAL A 38 10.17 -11.75 -23.09
CA VAL A 38 9.40 -10.87 -22.19
C VAL A 38 8.48 -10.06 -23.09
N ALA A 39 7.17 -10.27 -22.97
CA ALA A 39 6.21 -9.45 -23.68
C ALA A 39 6.20 -8.06 -23.04
N ASN A 40 6.52 -7.05 -23.81
CA ASN A 40 6.45 -5.67 -23.32
C ASN A 40 4.99 -5.20 -23.26
N ALA A 41 4.67 -4.50 -22.18
CA ALA A 41 3.41 -3.82 -22.05
C ALA A 41 3.28 -2.70 -23.11
N PRO A 42 2.06 -2.36 -23.57
CA PRO A 42 1.85 -1.24 -24.48
C PRO A 42 2.15 0.07 -23.75
N SER A 43 3.29 0.69 -24.09
CA SER A 43 3.80 1.89 -23.42
C SER A 43 2.82 3.07 -23.41
N GLY A 44 2.07 3.25 -24.51
CA GLY A 44 1.04 4.30 -24.59
C GLY A 44 -0.10 4.11 -23.56
N ASN A 45 -0.53 2.88 -23.32
CA ASN A 45 -1.58 2.57 -22.34
C ASN A 45 -1.05 2.78 -20.89
N LEU A 46 0.19 2.33 -20.61
CA LEU A 46 0.86 2.57 -19.35
C LEU A 46 0.97 4.07 -19.05
N PHE A 47 1.47 4.83 -20.04
CA PHE A 47 1.63 6.28 -19.91
C PHE A 47 0.30 6.98 -19.67
N PHE A 48 -0.72 6.69 -20.49
CA PHE A 48 -2.03 7.32 -20.37
C PHE A 48 -2.66 7.15 -18.97
N TRP A 49 -2.75 5.91 -18.49
CA TRP A 49 -3.36 5.65 -17.20
C TRP A 49 -2.55 6.19 -16.02
N SER A 50 -1.22 6.01 -16.05
CA SER A 50 -0.36 6.53 -14.98
C SER A 50 -0.38 8.05 -14.93
N ALA A 51 -0.40 8.73 -16.10
CA ALA A 51 -0.53 10.17 -16.18
C ALA A 51 -1.91 10.64 -15.69
N LEU A 52 -2.99 10.00 -16.14
CA LEU A 52 -4.35 10.34 -15.71
C LEU A 52 -4.51 10.29 -14.20
N ILE A 53 -4.09 9.18 -13.56
CA ILE A 53 -4.22 9.01 -12.11
C ILE A 53 -3.35 10.03 -11.36
N SER A 54 -2.14 10.30 -11.85
CA SER A 54 -1.23 11.24 -11.20
C SER A 54 -1.67 12.69 -11.38
N LEU A 55 -2.30 13.04 -12.50
CA LEU A 55 -2.91 14.36 -12.69
C LEU A 55 -4.13 14.57 -11.78
N CYS A 56 -4.90 13.50 -11.48
CA CYS A 56 -5.99 13.53 -10.51
C CYS A 56 -5.51 13.46 -9.03
N SER A 57 -4.20 13.51 -8.78
CA SER A 57 -3.65 13.52 -7.43
C SER A 57 -3.96 14.84 -6.70
N VAL A 58 -4.21 14.76 -5.39
CA VAL A 58 -4.37 15.93 -4.52
C VAL A 58 -3.05 16.71 -4.32
N ALA A 59 -1.92 16.20 -4.79
CA ALA A 59 -0.69 16.97 -4.96
C ALA A 59 -0.82 18.04 -6.06
N ASN A 60 -1.74 17.86 -7.00
CA ASN A 60 -2.08 18.88 -7.99
C ASN A 60 -2.96 19.95 -7.33
N PRO A 61 -2.62 21.26 -7.44
CA PRO A 61 -3.41 22.33 -6.85
C PRO A 61 -4.89 22.32 -7.22
N LEU A 62 -5.26 21.84 -8.42
CA LEU A 62 -6.65 21.75 -8.87
C LEU A 62 -7.49 20.76 -8.04
N PHE A 63 -6.88 19.73 -7.48
CA PHE A 63 -7.55 18.68 -6.70
C PHE A 63 -7.20 18.72 -5.22
N SER A 64 -6.31 19.60 -4.77
CA SER A 64 -5.84 19.70 -3.38
C SER A 64 -6.98 19.87 -2.37
N SER A 65 -8.06 20.57 -2.76
CA SER A 65 -9.24 20.78 -1.94
C SER A 65 -10.07 19.49 -1.70
N LEU A 66 -9.84 18.42 -2.47
CA LEU A 66 -10.48 17.12 -2.32
C LEU A 66 -9.71 16.19 -1.37
N ALA A 67 -8.56 16.63 -0.85
CA ALA A 67 -7.72 15.83 0.03
C ALA A 67 -8.46 15.43 1.32
N ASN A 68 -8.45 14.16 1.64
CA ASN A 68 -8.97 13.64 2.90
C ASN A 68 -7.97 13.86 4.06
N ASN A 69 -8.34 13.42 5.27
CA ASN A 69 -7.51 13.62 6.46
C ASN A 69 -6.10 13.01 6.30
N LEU A 70 -5.98 11.76 5.86
CA LEU A 70 -4.68 11.11 5.69
C LEU A 70 -3.82 11.80 4.62
N GLN A 71 -4.44 12.20 3.50
CA GLN A 71 -3.74 12.93 2.44
C GLN A 71 -3.27 14.31 2.89
N THR A 72 -4.09 15.06 3.64
CA THR A 72 -3.67 16.36 4.19
C THR A 72 -2.54 16.22 5.21
N GLN A 73 -2.53 15.13 6.01
CA GLN A 73 -1.43 14.83 6.91
C GLN A 73 -0.14 14.49 6.16
N ASN A 74 -0.22 13.74 5.07
CA ASN A 74 0.93 13.42 4.23
C ASN A 74 1.51 14.68 3.55
N LEU A 75 0.65 15.57 3.03
CA LEU A 75 1.08 16.86 2.50
C LEU A 75 1.73 17.74 3.58
N TYR A 76 1.13 17.78 4.77
CA TYR A 76 1.73 18.49 5.91
C TYR A 76 3.07 17.90 6.31
N ALA A 77 3.20 16.58 6.35
CA ALA A 77 4.45 15.91 6.70
C ALA A 77 5.59 16.33 5.77
N GLY A 78 5.35 16.32 4.45
CA GLY A 78 6.32 16.80 3.47
C GLY A 78 6.72 18.25 3.71
N TRP A 79 5.74 19.14 3.87
CA TRP A 79 5.99 20.56 4.13
C TRP A 79 6.71 20.78 5.46
N ALA A 80 6.29 20.15 6.56
CA ALA A 80 6.92 20.32 7.87
C ALA A 80 8.38 19.84 7.88
N MET A 81 8.69 18.77 7.14
CA MET A 81 10.07 18.30 6.98
C MET A 81 10.94 19.31 6.22
N THR A 82 10.39 20.09 5.27
CA THR A 82 11.13 21.20 4.67
C THR A 82 11.43 22.34 5.66
N GLN A 83 10.64 22.41 6.76
CA GLN A 83 10.87 23.33 7.88
C GLN A 83 11.76 22.72 9.00
N GLY A 84 12.46 21.62 8.69
CA GLY A 84 13.38 20.98 9.63
C GLY A 84 12.73 20.06 10.67
N LYS A 85 11.45 19.67 10.49
CA LYS A 85 10.78 18.72 11.37
C LYS A 85 11.19 17.28 11.05
N LEU A 86 11.31 16.46 12.08
CA LEU A 86 11.74 15.07 11.96
C LEU A 86 10.55 14.13 11.85
N ALA A 87 10.66 13.19 10.91
CA ALA A 87 9.74 12.06 10.82
C ALA A 87 9.73 11.26 12.13
N TYR A 88 8.58 10.77 12.54
CA TYR A 88 8.28 10.02 13.77
C TYR A 88 8.43 10.84 15.08
N GLY A 89 9.37 11.77 15.14
CA GLY A 89 9.57 12.62 16.31
C GLY A 89 8.53 13.75 16.38
N ASP A 90 8.56 14.61 15.38
CA ASP A 90 7.67 15.78 15.29
C ASP A 90 6.37 15.49 14.50
N ILE A 91 6.34 14.42 13.72
CA ILE A 91 5.23 14.06 12.83
C ILE A 91 4.87 12.60 13.09
N TYR A 92 3.64 12.34 13.53
CA TYR A 92 3.12 10.99 13.71
C TYR A 92 2.53 10.45 12.41
N GLY A 93 2.89 9.22 12.04
CA GLY A 93 2.29 8.52 10.90
C GLY A 93 2.87 7.12 10.72
N THR A 94 2.12 6.27 10.03
CA THR A 94 2.40 4.84 9.89
C THR A 94 3.26 4.48 8.67
N GLY A 95 3.63 5.47 7.86
CA GLY A 95 4.51 5.28 6.71
C GLY A 95 5.95 4.95 7.11
N GLY A 96 6.67 4.26 6.24
CA GLY A 96 8.09 3.95 6.42
C GLY A 96 9.01 5.14 6.11
N VAL A 97 10.30 5.00 6.44
CA VAL A 97 11.32 6.05 6.26
C VAL A 97 11.39 6.57 4.83
N LEU A 98 11.34 5.67 3.83
CA LEU A 98 11.37 6.07 2.43
C LEU A 98 10.10 6.81 2.01
N TYR A 99 8.95 6.52 2.63
CA TYR A 99 7.74 7.27 2.36
C TYR A 99 7.83 8.71 2.87
N TYR A 100 8.39 8.92 4.06
CA TYR A 100 8.68 10.28 4.54
C TYR A 100 9.68 11.01 3.64
N LEU A 101 10.71 10.32 3.16
CA LEU A 101 11.64 10.89 2.17
C LEU A 101 10.92 11.31 0.88
N LEU A 102 9.98 10.49 0.38
CA LEU A 102 9.15 10.84 -0.78
C LEU A 102 8.26 12.07 -0.52
N ASN A 103 7.66 12.17 0.67
CA ASN A 103 6.89 13.35 1.08
C ASN A 103 7.76 14.61 1.12
N TRP A 104 8.95 14.51 1.73
CA TRP A 104 9.91 15.62 1.79
C TRP A 104 10.37 16.06 0.41
N LEU A 105 10.81 15.13 -0.45
CA LEU A 105 11.19 15.42 -1.83
C LEU A 105 10.03 16.04 -2.60
N GLY A 106 8.84 15.48 -2.46
CA GLY A 106 7.63 15.95 -3.14
C GLY A 106 7.27 17.38 -2.79
N SER A 107 7.52 17.81 -1.55
CA SER A 107 7.22 19.15 -1.07
C SER A 107 8.38 20.16 -1.24
N SER A 108 9.59 19.68 -1.50
CA SER A 108 10.80 20.53 -1.58
C SER A 108 10.95 21.27 -2.91
N VAL A 109 10.41 20.71 -4.00
CA VAL A 109 10.60 21.23 -5.37
C VAL A 109 9.24 21.35 -6.07
N LEU A 110 9.01 22.45 -6.77
CA LEU A 110 7.78 22.73 -7.54
C LEU A 110 6.48 22.58 -6.72
N GLY A 111 6.52 22.86 -5.42
CA GLY A 111 5.45 22.51 -4.52
C GLY A 111 5.23 20.99 -4.54
N ASN A 112 3.99 20.53 -4.40
CA ASN A 112 3.70 19.09 -4.34
C ASN A 112 3.68 18.38 -5.73
N LEU A 113 3.94 19.06 -6.83
CA LEU A 113 3.88 18.49 -8.19
C LEU A 113 4.92 17.39 -8.40
N LEU A 114 6.10 17.51 -7.78
CA LEU A 114 7.11 16.44 -7.83
C LEU A 114 6.58 15.13 -7.22
N PHE A 115 5.76 15.21 -6.19
CA PHE A 115 5.13 14.04 -5.58
C PHE A 115 4.17 13.33 -6.57
N ALA A 116 3.37 14.10 -7.33
CA ALA A 116 2.54 13.54 -8.40
C ALA A 116 3.38 12.87 -9.50
N PHE A 117 4.54 13.44 -9.83
CA PHE A 117 5.45 12.83 -10.80
C PHE A 117 6.06 11.51 -10.30
N VAL A 118 6.48 11.43 -9.03
CA VAL A 118 6.97 10.18 -8.44
C VAL A 118 5.84 9.13 -8.42
N GLN A 119 4.61 9.53 -8.13
CA GLN A 119 3.44 8.64 -8.23
C GLN A 119 3.23 8.14 -9.66
N PHE A 120 3.39 8.99 -10.67
CA PHE A 120 3.34 8.59 -12.08
C PHE A 120 4.37 7.48 -12.37
N LEU A 121 5.62 7.65 -11.95
CA LEU A 121 6.66 6.64 -12.14
C LEU A 121 6.33 5.33 -11.44
N ALA A 122 5.87 5.40 -10.20
CA ALA A 122 5.46 4.23 -9.43
C ALA A 122 4.35 3.44 -10.15
N LEU A 123 3.31 4.13 -10.61
CA LEU A 123 2.19 3.51 -11.33
C LEU A 123 2.60 2.93 -12.69
N PHE A 124 3.47 3.62 -13.42
CA PHE A 124 3.99 3.15 -14.70
C PHE A 124 4.76 1.83 -14.52
N VAL A 125 5.63 1.77 -13.52
CA VAL A 125 6.42 0.57 -13.20
C VAL A 125 5.52 -0.56 -12.68
N ALA A 126 4.56 -0.25 -11.80
CA ALA A 126 3.60 -1.23 -11.30
C ALA A 126 2.79 -1.87 -12.42
N GLY A 127 2.25 -1.06 -13.33
CA GLY A 127 1.49 -1.56 -14.48
C GLY A 127 2.32 -2.43 -15.41
N ASN A 128 3.59 -2.06 -15.66
CA ASN A 128 4.48 -2.88 -16.49
C ASN A 128 4.74 -4.26 -15.86
N TYR A 129 5.01 -4.33 -14.56
CA TYR A 129 5.22 -5.61 -13.88
C TYR A 129 3.94 -6.42 -13.74
N LEU A 130 2.78 -5.79 -13.53
CA LEU A 130 1.50 -6.48 -13.57
C LEU A 130 1.26 -7.13 -14.94
N PHE A 131 1.48 -6.38 -16.03
CA PHE A 131 1.33 -6.93 -17.37
C PHE A 131 2.21 -8.16 -17.59
N GLN A 132 3.49 -8.06 -17.19
CA GLN A 132 4.44 -9.17 -17.28
C GLN A 132 3.99 -10.35 -16.43
N PHE A 133 3.55 -10.12 -15.19
CA PHE A 133 3.03 -11.15 -14.29
C PHE A 133 1.85 -11.90 -14.92
N VAL A 134 0.82 -11.17 -15.37
CA VAL A 134 -0.36 -11.79 -16.00
C VAL A 134 0.04 -12.57 -17.25
N TYR A 135 0.95 -12.04 -18.06
CA TYR A 135 1.46 -12.76 -19.24
C TYR A 135 2.25 -14.02 -18.86
N GLN A 136 3.10 -13.96 -17.82
CA GLN A 136 3.83 -15.14 -17.32
C GLN A 136 2.90 -16.23 -16.80
N LEU A 137 1.81 -15.82 -16.12
CA LEU A 137 0.86 -16.74 -15.54
C LEU A 137 -0.08 -17.36 -16.59
N THR A 138 -0.54 -16.58 -17.58
CA THR A 138 -1.65 -16.97 -18.46
C THR A 138 -1.27 -17.21 -19.92
N ARG A 139 -0.10 -16.73 -20.35
CA ARG A 139 0.39 -16.73 -21.73
C ARG A 139 -0.54 -16.00 -22.74
N LYS A 140 -1.40 -15.10 -22.25
CA LYS A 140 -2.41 -14.38 -23.07
C LYS A 140 -2.17 -12.88 -23.01
N LYS A 141 -1.62 -12.31 -24.10
CA LYS A 141 -1.28 -10.89 -24.17
C LYS A 141 -2.52 -9.98 -24.09
N GLU A 142 -3.60 -10.35 -24.76
CA GLU A 142 -4.86 -9.58 -24.77
C GLU A 142 -5.50 -9.53 -23.38
N LEU A 143 -5.44 -10.65 -22.63
CA LEU A 143 -5.90 -10.70 -21.25
C LEU A 143 -5.06 -9.76 -20.36
N ALA A 144 -3.74 -9.80 -20.50
CA ALA A 144 -2.84 -8.92 -19.75
C ALA A 144 -3.12 -7.43 -20.02
N GLN A 145 -3.41 -7.06 -21.27
CA GLN A 145 -3.78 -5.67 -21.63
C GLN A 145 -5.10 -5.22 -21.00
N GLN A 146 -6.13 -6.08 -21.02
CA GLN A 146 -7.43 -5.74 -20.46
C GLN A 146 -7.39 -5.66 -18.92
N LEU A 147 -6.65 -6.57 -18.27
CA LEU A 147 -6.45 -6.54 -16.82
C LEU A 147 -5.60 -5.36 -16.37
N LEU A 148 -4.67 -4.89 -17.20
CA LEU A 148 -3.92 -3.67 -16.93
C LEU A 148 -4.86 -2.46 -16.78
N SER A 149 -5.85 -2.31 -17.66
CA SER A 149 -6.83 -1.22 -17.56
C SER A 149 -7.74 -1.36 -16.32
N LEU A 150 -8.11 -2.60 -15.96
CA LEU A 150 -8.88 -2.86 -14.75
C LEU A 150 -8.08 -2.52 -13.47
N PHE A 151 -6.79 -2.85 -13.44
CA PHE A 151 -5.89 -2.48 -12.35
C PHE A 151 -5.85 -0.97 -12.14
N TYR A 152 -5.63 -0.20 -13.19
CA TYR A 152 -5.59 1.25 -13.08
C TYR A 152 -6.95 1.84 -12.66
N LEU A 153 -8.05 1.26 -13.11
CA LEU A 153 -9.38 1.67 -12.65
C LEU A 153 -9.54 1.44 -11.14
N PHE A 154 -9.09 0.31 -10.61
CA PHE A 154 -9.12 0.08 -9.16
C PHE A 154 -8.23 1.08 -8.41
N VAL A 155 -7.01 1.34 -8.88
CA VAL A 155 -6.14 2.33 -8.26
C VAL A 155 -6.76 3.72 -8.30
N LEU A 156 -7.35 4.12 -9.42
CA LEU A 156 -8.01 5.43 -9.56
C LEU A 156 -9.18 5.58 -8.58
N THR A 157 -10.02 4.56 -8.44
CA THR A 157 -11.25 4.64 -7.67
C THR A 157 -11.01 4.44 -6.17
N VAL A 158 -10.30 3.40 -5.79
CA VAL A 158 -10.01 3.06 -4.39
C VAL A 158 -8.98 4.01 -3.79
N GLY A 159 -7.97 4.40 -4.57
CA GLY A 159 -6.90 5.32 -4.20
C GLY A 159 -7.08 6.75 -4.71
N PHE A 160 -8.32 7.23 -4.86
CA PHE A 160 -8.58 8.56 -5.43
C PHE A 160 -7.76 9.64 -4.73
N GLY A 161 -7.21 10.53 -5.52
CA GLY A 161 -6.36 11.62 -5.03
C GLY A 161 -4.90 11.21 -4.73
N GLY A 162 -4.58 9.93 -4.71
CA GLY A 162 -3.20 9.44 -4.54
C GLY A 162 -2.61 9.73 -3.16
N LEU A 163 -1.29 9.81 -3.08
CA LEU A 163 -0.50 10.13 -1.87
C LEU A 163 -0.69 9.15 -0.71
N TYR A 164 -1.06 7.90 -0.99
CA TYR A 164 -1.07 6.82 -0.01
C TYR A 164 0.22 6.00 -0.12
N ALA A 165 0.84 5.66 1.00
CA ALA A 165 2.07 4.86 1.02
C ALA A 165 1.91 3.54 0.24
N SER A 166 0.75 2.91 0.35
CA SER A 166 0.40 1.66 -0.35
C SER A 166 0.43 1.77 -1.88
N ILE A 167 0.20 2.95 -2.48
CA ILE A 167 0.36 3.15 -3.94
C ILE A 167 1.83 3.02 -4.34
N PHE A 168 2.74 3.55 -3.53
CA PHE A 168 4.18 3.50 -3.80
C PHE A 168 4.79 2.12 -3.54
N VAL A 169 4.06 1.22 -2.87
CA VAL A 169 4.43 -0.19 -2.70
C VAL A 169 3.99 -1.06 -3.90
N LEU A 170 3.00 -0.64 -4.68
CA LEU A 170 2.51 -1.42 -5.83
C LEU A 170 3.61 -1.86 -6.83
N PRO A 171 4.61 -1.03 -7.19
CA PRO A 171 5.70 -1.48 -8.07
C PRO A 171 6.43 -2.71 -7.54
N PHE A 172 6.69 -2.73 -6.24
CA PHE A 172 7.46 -3.79 -5.57
C PHE A 172 6.63 -5.07 -5.42
N THR A 173 5.35 -4.97 -5.07
CA THR A 173 4.45 -6.13 -5.00
C THR A 173 4.20 -6.74 -6.38
N MET A 174 3.99 -5.91 -7.42
CA MET A 174 3.81 -6.40 -8.79
C MET A 174 5.09 -7.02 -9.36
N TRP A 175 6.26 -6.42 -9.06
CA TRP A 175 7.54 -7.01 -9.39
C TRP A 175 7.72 -8.37 -8.72
N SER A 176 7.38 -8.46 -7.43
CA SER A 176 7.48 -9.70 -6.64
C SER A 176 6.58 -10.81 -7.20
N LEU A 177 5.35 -10.49 -7.60
CA LEU A 177 4.47 -11.45 -8.27
C LEU A 177 5.05 -11.93 -9.61
N ASN A 178 5.58 -11.00 -10.41
CA ASN A 178 6.25 -11.34 -11.67
C ASN A 178 7.50 -12.20 -11.44
N PHE A 179 8.30 -11.88 -10.41
CA PHE A 179 9.45 -12.67 -10.00
C PHE A 179 9.05 -14.11 -9.66
N LEU A 180 8.03 -14.31 -8.81
CA LEU A 180 7.56 -15.63 -8.43
C LEU A 180 7.01 -16.42 -9.63
N ALA A 181 6.28 -15.78 -10.53
CA ALA A 181 5.79 -16.42 -11.75
C ALA A 181 6.93 -16.85 -12.68
N ARG A 182 7.95 -16.01 -12.83
CA ARG A 182 9.16 -16.34 -13.61
C ARG A 182 9.98 -17.46 -12.96
N TYR A 183 10.08 -17.45 -11.62
CA TYR A 183 10.73 -18.52 -10.88
C TYR A 183 10.01 -19.87 -11.08
N MET A 184 8.68 -19.91 -10.98
CA MET A 184 7.90 -21.11 -11.23
C MET A 184 8.03 -21.62 -12.67
N ASN A 185 8.23 -20.71 -13.62
CA ASN A 185 8.52 -21.04 -15.03
C ASN A 185 9.99 -21.43 -15.29
N GLY A 186 10.83 -21.56 -14.26
CA GLY A 186 12.23 -21.97 -14.38
C GLY A 186 13.16 -20.91 -15.00
N GLN A 187 12.78 -19.63 -14.99
CA GLN A 187 13.55 -18.53 -15.61
C GLN A 187 14.48 -17.83 -14.61
N ILE A 188 14.38 -18.12 -13.34
CA ILE A 188 15.16 -17.49 -12.26
C ILE A 188 15.68 -18.59 -11.34
N SER A 189 16.94 -18.45 -10.92
CA SER A 189 17.59 -19.34 -9.96
C SER A 189 17.25 -18.94 -8.51
N ASP A 190 17.56 -19.83 -7.56
CA ASP A 190 17.33 -19.59 -6.12
C ASP A 190 18.07 -18.36 -5.58
N ASN A 191 19.25 -18.02 -6.13
CA ASN A 191 20.00 -16.83 -5.75
C ASN A 191 19.23 -15.52 -6.01
N GLY A 192 18.26 -15.53 -6.91
CA GLY A 192 17.38 -14.39 -7.16
C GLY A 192 16.56 -13.96 -5.94
N PHE A 193 16.41 -14.85 -4.95
CA PHE A 193 15.68 -14.52 -3.71
C PHE A 193 16.42 -13.50 -2.84
N ILE A 194 17.72 -13.27 -3.03
CA ILE A 194 18.43 -12.14 -2.40
C ILE A 194 17.83 -10.82 -2.91
N LEU A 195 17.67 -10.68 -4.23
CA LEU A 195 17.05 -9.49 -4.82
C LEU A 195 15.56 -9.38 -4.41
N PHE A 196 14.83 -10.51 -4.32
CA PHE A 196 13.46 -10.54 -3.84
C PHE A 196 13.34 -9.95 -2.43
N GLY A 197 14.24 -10.32 -1.52
CA GLY A 197 14.31 -9.76 -0.17
C GLY A 197 14.67 -8.28 -0.15
N ALA A 198 15.62 -7.84 -0.98
CA ALA A 198 15.99 -6.43 -1.10
C ALA A 198 14.82 -5.55 -1.58
N ILE A 199 14.05 -6.04 -2.56
CA ILE A 199 12.80 -5.38 -3.02
C ILE A 199 11.74 -5.36 -1.90
N GLY A 200 11.64 -6.44 -1.12
CA GLY A 200 10.78 -6.48 0.08
C GLY A 200 11.17 -5.46 1.12
N ALA A 201 12.46 -5.21 1.33
CA ALA A 201 12.95 -4.17 2.23
C ALA A 201 12.54 -2.76 1.76
N LEU A 202 12.66 -2.44 0.48
CA LEU A 202 12.22 -1.17 -0.09
C LEU A 202 10.71 -0.97 0.11
N ALA A 203 9.92 -2.00 -0.17
CA ALA A 203 8.48 -1.98 0.06
C ALA A 203 8.14 -1.72 1.54
N PHE A 204 8.80 -2.44 2.46
CA PHE A 204 8.64 -2.27 3.91
C PHE A 204 9.03 -0.86 4.38
N LEU A 205 10.12 -0.32 3.87
CA LEU A 205 10.58 1.04 4.21
C LEU A 205 9.68 2.15 3.63
N ILE A 206 8.74 1.81 2.73
CA ILE A 206 7.70 2.73 2.23
C ILE A 206 6.40 2.56 3.03
N ASP A 207 5.87 1.35 3.10
CA ASP A 207 4.62 1.03 3.83
C ASP A 207 4.80 -0.30 4.57
N PRO A 208 5.17 -0.23 5.86
CA PRO A 208 5.36 -1.43 6.68
C PRO A 208 4.12 -2.32 6.74
N PHE A 209 2.93 -1.73 6.90
CA PHE A 209 1.67 -2.46 7.04
C PHE A 209 1.35 -3.30 5.80
N THR A 210 1.29 -2.66 4.64
CA THR A 210 1.04 -3.34 3.36
C THR A 210 2.10 -4.41 3.07
N SER A 211 3.36 -4.10 3.35
CA SER A 211 4.47 -5.00 3.07
C SER A 211 4.50 -6.22 3.97
N ILE A 212 4.24 -6.08 5.27
CA ILE A 212 4.15 -7.21 6.21
C ILE A 212 3.05 -8.18 5.76
N ILE A 213 1.88 -7.66 5.38
CA ILE A 213 0.77 -8.50 4.92
C ILE A 213 1.16 -9.22 3.62
N PHE A 214 1.65 -8.49 2.63
CA PHE A 214 1.97 -9.06 1.33
C PHE A 214 3.10 -10.11 1.41
N TYR A 215 4.27 -9.73 1.93
CA TYR A 215 5.42 -10.63 2.00
C TYR A 215 5.23 -11.74 3.04
N GLY A 216 4.54 -11.45 4.15
CA GLY A 216 4.18 -12.49 5.14
C GLY A 216 3.31 -13.59 4.53
N LEU A 217 2.28 -13.22 3.75
CA LEU A 217 1.45 -14.18 3.05
C LEU A 217 2.21 -14.90 1.91
N VAL A 218 3.09 -14.19 1.19
CA VAL A 218 3.96 -14.82 0.19
C VAL A 218 4.83 -15.89 0.85
N PHE A 219 5.54 -15.58 1.93
CA PHE A 219 6.39 -16.54 2.63
C PHE A 219 5.59 -17.71 3.20
N LEU A 220 4.41 -17.46 3.76
CA LEU A 220 3.52 -18.51 4.25
C LEU A 220 3.14 -19.49 3.12
N VAL A 221 2.60 -18.97 2.02
CA VAL A 221 2.18 -19.79 0.87
C VAL A 221 3.36 -20.49 0.22
N TRP A 222 4.51 -19.82 0.13
CA TRP A 222 5.74 -20.36 -0.46
C TRP A 222 6.30 -21.51 0.39
N THR A 223 6.24 -21.38 1.71
CA THR A 223 6.61 -22.44 2.64
C THR A 223 5.70 -23.65 2.45
N ILE A 224 4.38 -23.46 2.41
CA ILE A 224 3.41 -24.55 2.16
C ILE A 224 3.71 -25.23 0.81
N PHE A 225 3.98 -24.44 -0.24
CA PHE A 225 4.32 -24.95 -1.57
C PHE A 225 5.53 -25.90 -1.55
N HIS A 226 6.61 -25.51 -0.85
CA HIS A 226 7.81 -26.33 -0.74
C HIS A 226 7.60 -27.58 0.12
N PHE A 227 6.80 -27.50 1.19
CA PHE A 227 6.43 -28.66 1.99
C PHE A 227 5.61 -29.68 1.18
N VAL A 228 4.59 -29.23 0.45
CA VAL A 228 3.76 -30.08 -0.40
C VAL A 228 4.60 -30.77 -1.49
N ARG A 229 5.61 -30.09 -2.04
CA ARG A 229 6.53 -30.65 -3.05
C ARG A 229 7.71 -31.45 -2.45
N LYS A 230 7.74 -31.64 -1.12
CA LYS A 230 8.83 -32.35 -0.41
C LYS A 230 10.23 -31.73 -0.66
N ARG A 231 10.31 -30.41 -0.80
CA ARG A 231 11.53 -29.64 -1.05
C ARG A 231 11.76 -28.56 0.03
N ALA A 232 11.49 -28.91 1.29
CA ALA A 232 11.54 -27.94 2.41
C ALA A 232 12.90 -27.26 2.58
N ALA A 233 14.03 -27.99 2.39
CA ALA A 233 15.38 -27.44 2.46
C ALA A 233 15.60 -26.30 1.45
N ARG A 234 15.09 -26.45 0.23
CA ARG A 234 15.16 -25.40 -0.81
C ARG A 234 14.33 -24.18 -0.41
N GLY A 235 13.13 -24.37 0.14
CA GLY A 235 12.31 -23.27 0.63
C GLY A 235 12.98 -22.52 1.78
N PHE A 236 13.66 -23.23 2.67
CA PHE A 236 14.41 -22.63 3.77
C PHE A 236 15.61 -21.81 3.27
N TYR A 237 16.37 -22.32 2.29
CA TYR A 237 17.44 -21.57 1.62
C TYR A 237 16.92 -20.25 1.01
N GLN A 238 15.80 -20.29 0.30
CA GLN A 238 15.18 -19.11 -0.31
C GLN A 238 14.71 -18.09 0.72
N LEU A 239 14.18 -18.55 1.86
CA LEU A 239 13.83 -17.69 2.98
C LEU A 239 15.05 -16.97 3.55
N LEU A 240 16.16 -17.71 3.79
CA LEU A 240 17.41 -17.12 4.28
C LEU A 240 18.03 -16.16 3.26
N ALA A 241 18.01 -16.50 1.98
CA ALA A 241 18.47 -15.62 0.90
C ALA A 241 17.65 -14.31 0.85
N SER A 242 16.33 -14.42 1.02
CA SER A 242 15.46 -13.24 1.09
C SER A 242 15.73 -12.40 2.34
N LEU A 243 15.94 -13.03 3.49
CA LEU A 243 16.29 -12.33 4.73
C LEU A 243 17.63 -11.59 4.61
N LEU A 244 18.62 -12.21 3.98
CA LEU A 244 19.90 -11.56 3.68
C LEU A 244 19.69 -10.33 2.80
N GLY A 245 18.97 -10.48 1.67
CA GLY A 245 18.67 -9.37 0.77
C GLY A 245 17.89 -8.23 1.44
N PHE A 246 16.91 -8.59 2.28
CA PHE A 246 16.16 -7.62 3.10
C PHE A 246 17.10 -6.84 4.02
N SER A 247 17.97 -7.53 4.74
CA SER A 247 18.89 -6.93 5.71
C SER A 247 19.87 -5.95 5.05
N LEU A 248 20.36 -6.26 3.85
CA LEU A 248 21.30 -5.41 3.10
C LEU A 248 20.76 -4.00 2.80
N LEU A 249 19.46 -3.83 2.65
CA LEU A 249 18.84 -2.52 2.41
C LEU A 249 18.16 -1.95 3.66
N PHE A 250 17.54 -2.81 4.47
CA PHE A 250 16.83 -2.38 5.66
C PHE A 250 17.76 -1.70 6.69
N TYR A 251 18.89 -2.31 7.02
CA TYR A 251 19.78 -1.74 8.03
C TYR A 251 20.42 -0.41 7.63
N PRO A 252 21.01 -0.24 6.44
CA PRO A 252 21.60 1.04 6.06
C PRO A 252 20.57 2.18 6.00
N ILE A 253 19.39 1.93 5.41
CA ILE A 253 18.35 2.96 5.26
C ILE A 253 17.66 3.20 6.61
N GLY A 254 17.33 2.15 7.36
CA GLY A 254 16.69 2.23 8.67
C GLY A 254 17.59 2.89 9.73
N TYR A 255 18.91 2.87 9.54
CA TYR A 255 19.87 3.54 10.42
C TYR A 255 19.59 5.05 10.55
N TYR A 256 18.95 5.67 9.57
CA TYR A 256 18.45 7.04 9.66
C TYR A 256 17.63 7.30 10.93
N THR A 257 16.78 6.35 11.34
CA THR A 257 15.96 6.50 12.56
C THR A 257 16.77 6.37 13.83
N VAL A 258 17.82 5.56 13.81
CA VAL A 258 18.78 5.42 14.92
C VAL A 258 19.59 6.70 15.06
N TRP A 259 20.10 7.21 13.94
CA TRP A 259 20.87 8.47 13.90
C TRP A 259 20.09 9.66 14.47
N ASN A 260 18.79 9.75 14.17
CA ASN A 260 17.92 10.83 14.66
C ASN A 260 17.29 10.54 16.03
N GLY A 261 17.61 9.42 16.69
CA GLY A 261 17.01 9.04 17.97
C GLY A 261 15.52 8.71 17.91
N THR A 262 14.97 8.43 16.72
CA THR A 262 13.53 8.18 16.51
C THR A 262 13.21 6.69 16.28
N PHE A 263 14.17 5.78 16.45
CA PHE A 263 13.99 4.35 16.13
C PHE A 263 12.82 3.71 16.89
N GLY A 264 12.73 3.89 18.20
CA GLY A 264 11.61 3.35 18.99
C GLY A 264 10.25 3.92 18.57
N LEU A 265 10.20 5.21 18.22
CA LEU A 265 9.00 5.85 17.70
C LEU A 265 8.62 5.32 16.32
N ALA A 266 9.60 5.05 15.45
CA ALA A 266 9.36 4.48 14.13
C ALA A 266 8.75 3.08 14.23
N ILE A 267 9.24 2.24 15.16
CA ILE A 267 8.65 0.90 15.39
C ILE A 267 7.22 1.04 15.90
N SER A 268 6.98 1.81 16.97
CA SER A 268 5.66 2.00 17.56
C SER A 268 4.63 2.54 16.54
N GLN A 269 5.05 3.46 15.68
CA GLN A 269 4.16 4.02 14.65
C GLN A 269 3.93 3.05 13.47
N ALA A 270 4.93 2.25 13.11
CA ALA A 270 4.79 1.22 12.07
C ALA A 270 3.85 0.08 12.50
N THR A 271 3.83 -0.27 13.80
CA THR A 271 2.97 -1.33 14.35
C THR A 271 1.56 -0.84 14.70
N TYR A 272 1.34 0.47 14.78
CA TYR A 272 0.07 1.07 15.20
C TYR A 272 -1.15 0.49 14.49
N LEU A 273 -1.09 0.30 13.17
CA LEU A 273 -2.24 -0.22 12.41
C LEU A 273 -2.61 -1.66 12.83
N PHE A 274 -1.66 -2.46 13.27
CA PHE A 274 -1.94 -3.80 13.82
C PHE A 274 -2.47 -3.73 15.26
N GLU A 275 -1.94 -2.82 16.07
CA GLU A 275 -2.34 -2.63 17.46
C GLU A 275 -3.73 -2.00 17.60
N SER A 276 -4.11 -1.14 16.64
CA SER A 276 -5.41 -0.46 16.64
C SER A 276 -6.56 -1.32 16.10
N VAL A 277 -6.26 -2.45 15.44
CA VAL A 277 -7.29 -3.39 14.95
C VAL A 277 -8.02 -4.03 16.12
N GLY A 278 -9.34 -3.90 16.15
CA GLY A 278 -10.16 -4.49 17.22
C GLY A 278 -11.64 -4.22 17.04
N VAL A 279 -12.44 -4.79 17.93
CA VAL A 279 -13.89 -4.54 17.94
C VAL A 279 -14.14 -3.14 18.47
N HIS A 280 -14.71 -2.28 17.65
CA HIS A 280 -15.07 -0.90 17.98
C HIS A 280 -16.51 -0.59 17.52
N SER A 281 -17.06 0.51 17.96
CA SER A 281 -18.45 0.91 17.67
C SER A 281 -18.76 1.07 16.18
N GLY A 282 -17.76 1.38 15.35
CA GLY A 282 -17.89 1.53 13.89
C GLY A 282 -17.70 0.23 13.09
N ALA A 283 -17.44 -0.92 13.74
CA ALA A 283 -17.15 -2.17 13.00
C ALA A 283 -18.32 -2.64 12.12
N LEU A 284 -19.56 -2.40 12.52
CA LEU A 284 -20.73 -2.73 11.70
C LEU A 284 -20.85 -1.83 10.47
N GLU A 285 -20.57 -0.54 10.62
CA GLU A 285 -20.52 0.41 9.48
C GLU A 285 -19.41 0.03 8.51
N ASN A 286 -18.24 -0.34 9.03
CA ASN A 286 -17.12 -0.82 8.24
C ASN A 286 -17.47 -2.13 7.51
N LEU A 287 -18.17 -3.06 8.15
CA LEU A 287 -18.62 -4.30 7.50
C LEU A 287 -19.57 -3.99 6.32
N MET A 288 -20.51 -3.06 6.50
CA MET A 288 -21.39 -2.65 5.41
C MET A 288 -20.62 -1.95 4.28
N LEU A 289 -19.71 -1.04 4.63
CA LEU A 289 -18.89 -0.31 3.65
C LEU A 289 -17.95 -1.24 2.88
N TYR A 290 -17.08 -1.95 3.59
CA TYR A 290 -16.06 -2.79 2.93
C TYR A 290 -16.64 -4.06 2.33
N GLY A 291 -17.64 -4.68 2.97
CA GLY A 291 -18.39 -5.79 2.39
C GLY A 291 -19.12 -5.38 1.11
N GLY A 292 -19.76 -4.21 1.12
CA GLY A 292 -20.40 -3.61 -0.05
C GLY A 292 -19.39 -3.29 -1.18
N LEU A 293 -18.23 -2.72 -0.84
CA LEU A 293 -17.17 -2.45 -1.82
C LEU A 293 -16.55 -3.75 -2.37
N PHE A 294 -16.31 -4.77 -1.54
CA PHE A 294 -15.84 -6.06 -1.99
C PHE A 294 -16.81 -6.72 -2.97
N LEU A 295 -18.11 -6.67 -2.66
CA LEU A 295 -19.14 -7.15 -3.58
C LEU A 295 -19.17 -6.30 -4.85
N GLY A 296 -19.22 -4.97 -4.71
CA GLY A 296 -19.31 -4.02 -5.81
C GLY A 296 -18.11 -4.05 -6.75
N LEU A 297 -16.90 -4.18 -6.22
CA LEU A 297 -15.67 -4.31 -7.03
C LEU A 297 -15.46 -5.75 -7.57
N GLY A 298 -16.36 -6.69 -7.29
CA GLY A 298 -16.26 -8.06 -7.76
C GLY A 298 -15.18 -8.91 -7.07
N PHE A 299 -14.65 -8.47 -5.92
CA PHE A 299 -13.63 -9.22 -5.18
C PHE A 299 -14.21 -10.51 -4.58
N ILE A 300 -15.48 -10.50 -4.13
CA ILE A 300 -16.17 -11.71 -3.66
C ILE A 300 -16.33 -12.71 -4.80
N THR A 301 -16.72 -12.27 -5.99
CA THR A 301 -16.81 -13.15 -7.16
C THR A 301 -15.44 -13.72 -7.53
N ALA A 302 -14.38 -12.90 -7.47
CA ALA A 302 -13.01 -13.36 -7.71
C ALA A 302 -12.57 -14.42 -6.68
N LEU A 303 -12.93 -14.26 -5.40
CA LEU A 303 -12.71 -15.27 -4.35
C LEU A 303 -13.42 -16.59 -4.67
N ILE A 304 -14.74 -16.55 -4.95
CA ILE A 304 -15.54 -17.72 -5.26
C ILE A 304 -14.97 -18.46 -6.49
N MET A 305 -14.69 -17.73 -7.56
CA MET A 305 -14.11 -18.29 -8.79
C MET A 305 -12.67 -18.76 -8.61
N GLY A 306 -11.91 -18.10 -7.75
CA GLY A 306 -10.55 -18.50 -7.36
C GLY A 306 -10.55 -19.85 -6.64
N VAL A 307 -11.48 -20.08 -5.72
CA VAL A 307 -11.55 -21.30 -4.92
C VAL A 307 -12.23 -22.45 -5.68
N SER A 308 -13.36 -22.19 -6.36
CA SER A 308 -14.22 -23.23 -6.96
C SER A 308 -13.65 -23.90 -8.21
N SER A 309 -12.65 -23.32 -8.84
CA SER A 309 -12.12 -23.86 -10.08
C SER A 309 -11.00 -24.88 -9.84
N SER A 310 -11.08 -26.07 -10.49
CA SER A 310 -9.97 -27.04 -10.50
C SER A 310 -8.71 -26.38 -11.06
N ALA A 311 -7.66 -26.32 -10.23
CA ALA A 311 -6.40 -25.68 -10.61
C ALA A 311 -5.60 -26.57 -11.57
N GLU A 312 -4.99 -25.98 -12.58
CA GLU A 312 -3.75 -26.58 -13.10
C GLU A 312 -2.77 -26.70 -11.93
N LYS A 313 -2.02 -27.84 -11.90
CA LYS A 313 -1.17 -28.20 -10.75
C LYS A 313 -0.18 -27.10 -10.32
N ASP A 314 0.10 -26.15 -11.21
CA ASP A 314 1.12 -25.12 -10.98
C ASP A 314 0.53 -23.73 -10.60
N GLU A 315 -0.77 -23.49 -10.71
CA GLU A 315 -1.40 -22.20 -10.38
C GLU A 315 -1.90 -22.08 -8.92
N TRP A 316 -2.02 -23.19 -8.19
CA TRP A 316 -2.64 -23.20 -6.87
C TRP A 316 -1.96 -22.27 -5.83
N PRO A 317 -0.61 -22.04 -5.84
CA PRO A 317 -0.02 -21.16 -4.83
C PRO A 317 -0.46 -19.71 -5.04
N PHE A 318 -0.55 -19.24 -6.28
CA PHE A 318 -1.05 -17.91 -6.58
C PHE A 318 -2.51 -17.74 -6.17
N ARG A 319 -3.34 -18.74 -6.42
CA ARG A 319 -4.76 -18.71 -6.03
C ARG A 319 -4.93 -18.70 -4.53
N LEU A 320 -4.17 -19.51 -3.81
CA LEU A 320 -4.15 -19.50 -2.35
C LEU A 320 -3.69 -18.13 -1.83
N LEU A 321 -2.62 -17.58 -2.38
CA LEU A 321 -2.12 -16.24 -2.04
C LEU A 321 -3.17 -15.16 -2.27
N GLY A 322 -3.79 -15.14 -3.45
CA GLY A 322 -4.84 -14.18 -3.78
C GLY A 322 -6.04 -14.27 -2.86
N SER A 323 -6.51 -15.50 -2.56
CA SER A 323 -7.67 -15.73 -1.70
C SER A 323 -7.39 -15.35 -0.23
N LEU A 324 -6.26 -15.79 0.32
CA LEU A 324 -5.86 -15.41 1.68
C LEU A 324 -5.65 -13.90 1.80
N GLY A 325 -4.99 -13.29 0.81
CA GLY A 325 -4.74 -11.84 0.81
C GLY A 325 -6.02 -11.02 0.82
N LEU A 326 -7.00 -11.35 -0.04
CA LEU A 326 -8.29 -10.65 -0.04
C LEU A 326 -9.04 -10.82 1.29
N LEU A 327 -9.06 -12.04 1.86
CA LEU A 327 -9.72 -12.28 3.14
C LEU A 327 -9.05 -11.51 4.29
N VAL A 328 -7.72 -11.53 4.36
CA VAL A 328 -6.97 -10.82 5.41
C VAL A 328 -7.23 -9.30 5.30
N ILE A 329 -7.16 -8.72 4.11
CA ILE A 329 -7.42 -7.28 3.94
C ILE A 329 -8.87 -6.93 4.29
N LEU A 330 -9.85 -7.76 3.90
CA LEU A 330 -11.24 -7.54 4.28
C LEU A 330 -11.41 -7.51 5.80
N VAL A 331 -10.88 -8.51 6.51
CA VAL A 331 -10.96 -8.59 7.97
C VAL A 331 -10.27 -7.39 8.62
N LEU A 332 -9.05 -7.06 8.21
CA LEU A 332 -8.31 -5.92 8.75
C LEU A 332 -9.05 -4.58 8.50
N SER A 333 -9.66 -4.40 7.32
CA SER A 333 -10.42 -3.19 7.02
C SER A 333 -11.70 -3.07 7.87
N ILE A 334 -12.41 -4.17 8.13
CA ILE A 334 -13.62 -4.16 8.98
C ILE A 334 -13.27 -3.75 10.42
N PHE A 335 -12.19 -4.27 10.96
CA PHE A 335 -11.77 -4.03 12.35
C PHE A 335 -10.80 -2.85 12.52
N SER A 336 -10.49 -2.12 11.44
CA SER A 336 -9.68 -0.89 11.50
C SER A 336 -10.51 0.29 12.00
N PRO A 337 -10.01 1.10 12.94
CA PRO A 337 -10.68 2.34 13.33
C PRO A 337 -10.58 3.44 12.25
N ILE A 338 -9.64 3.31 11.32
CA ILE A 338 -9.45 4.24 10.22
C ILE A 338 -10.43 3.87 9.10
N GLN A 339 -11.21 4.82 8.60
CA GLN A 339 -12.17 4.60 7.52
C GLN A 339 -11.72 5.26 6.22
N GLY A 340 -11.99 4.58 5.09
CA GLY A 340 -11.74 5.09 3.75
C GLY A 340 -11.50 4.00 2.73
N ALA A 341 -11.91 4.23 1.48
CA ALA A 341 -11.74 3.25 0.40
C ALA A 341 -10.26 2.86 0.19
N PHE A 342 -9.32 3.77 0.47
CA PHE A 342 -7.88 3.53 0.35
C PHE A 342 -7.37 2.34 1.18
N GLN A 343 -8.09 1.91 2.21
CA GLN A 343 -7.80 0.69 2.97
C GLN A 343 -7.81 -0.57 2.11
N LEU A 344 -8.47 -0.52 0.95
CA LEU A 344 -8.51 -1.62 -0.01
C LEU A 344 -7.37 -1.59 -1.05
N LEU A 345 -6.50 -0.57 -1.04
CA LEU A 345 -5.33 -0.54 -1.92
C LEU A 345 -4.42 -1.77 -1.79
N PRO A 346 -4.11 -2.25 -0.56
CA PRO A 346 -3.33 -3.48 -0.37
C PRO A 346 -4.02 -4.75 -0.92
N ALA A 347 -5.33 -4.73 -1.17
CA ALA A 347 -6.07 -5.85 -1.75
C ALA A 347 -5.81 -5.99 -3.27
N ILE A 348 -5.42 -4.92 -3.96
CA ILE A 348 -5.31 -4.89 -5.42
C ILE A 348 -4.37 -5.98 -5.97
N PRO A 349 -3.13 -6.19 -5.45
CA PRO A 349 -2.26 -7.27 -5.94
C PRO A 349 -2.91 -8.65 -5.87
N PHE A 350 -3.59 -8.94 -4.78
CA PHE A 350 -4.28 -10.22 -4.55
C PHE A 350 -5.51 -10.39 -5.46
N ALA A 351 -6.29 -9.32 -5.64
CA ALA A 351 -7.41 -9.31 -6.55
C ALA A 351 -6.96 -9.57 -8.00
N MET A 352 -5.86 -8.94 -8.44
CA MET A 352 -5.33 -9.12 -9.80
C MET A 352 -4.86 -10.55 -10.06
N ILE A 353 -4.33 -11.27 -9.06
CA ILE A 353 -4.03 -12.70 -9.17
C ILE A 353 -5.30 -13.49 -9.51
N LEU A 354 -6.37 -13.28 -8.73
CA LEU A 354 -7.62 -14.04 -8.90
C LEU A 354 -8.34 -13.67 -10.19
N PHE A 355 -8.35 -12.41 -10.59
CA PHE A 355 -8.88 -12.01 -11.88
C PHE A 355 -8.09 -12.60 -13.05
N ALA A 356 -6.76 -12.67 -12.96
CA ALA A 356 -5.93 -13.29 -13.98
C ALA A 356 -6.26 -14.77 -14.15
N THR A 357 -6.38 -15.52 -13.07
CA THR A 357 -6.73 -16.94 -13.10
C THR A 357 -8.18 -17.17 -13.56
N TRP A 358 -9.14 -16.39 -13.06
CA TRP A 358 -10.55 -16.49 -13.44
C TRP A 358 -10.76 -16.23 -14.94
N PHE A 359 -10.30 -15.10 -15.44
CA PHE A 359 -10.50 -14.74 -16.84
C PHE A 359 -9.64 -15.58 -17.80
N SER A 360 -8.49 -16.10 -17.37
CA SER A 360 -7.68 -17.00 -18.20
C SER A 360 -8.48 -18.21 -18.67
N ARG A 361 -9.31 -18.80 -17.84
CA ARG A 361 -10.14 -19.96 -18.17
C ARG A 361 -11.22 -19.60 -19.19
N ARG A 362 -11.93 -18.51 -18.98
CA ARG A 362 -12.97 -18.05 -19.93
C ARG A 362 -12.38 -17.72 -21.31
N PHE A 363 -11.15 -17.24 -21.36
CA PHE A 363 -10.42 -17.05 -22.62
C PHE A 363 -10.04 -18.36 -23.31
N THR A 364 -9.89 -19.46 -22.57
CA THR A 364 -9.61 -20.79 -23.13
C THR A 364 -10.90 -21.45 -23.65
N GLU A 365 -11.96 -21.42 -22.86
CA GLU A 365 -13.28 -21.97 -23.23
C GLU A 365 -13.88 -21.27 -24.47
N GLY A 366 -13.74 -19.95 -24.56
CA GLY A 366 -14.24 -19.19 -25.71
C GLY A 366 -13.54 -19.48 -27.04
N ARG A 367 -12.34 -20.06 -27.06
CA ARG A 367 -11.65 -20.50 -28.28
C ARG A 367 -12.24 -21.77 -28.91
N HIS A 368 -12.91 -22.61 -28.11
CA HIS A 368 -13.56 -23.83 -28.61
C HIS A 368 -14.93 -23.55 -29.28
N ILE A 369 -15.51 -22.38 -29.01
CA ILE A 369 -16.72 -21.91 -29.69
C ILE A 369 -16.28 -21.11 -30.91
N ARG A 370 -16.71 -21.47 -32.10
CA ARG A 370 -16.39 -20.87 -33.43
C ARG A 370 -16.64 -19.35 -33.56
N SER A 371 -16.62 -18.60 -32.47
CA SER A 371 -16.77 -17.14 -32.43
C SER A 371 -15.46 -16.44 -32.74
N LYS A 372 -15.39 -15.63 -33.80
CA LYS A 372 -14.27 -14.78 -34.20
C LYS A 372 -14.00 -13.62 -33.23
N ARG A 373 -14.80 -13.45 -32.16
CA ARG A 373 -14.63 -12.34 -31.21
C ARG A 373 -13.79 -12.76 -30.03
N THR A 374 -12.72 -12.01 -29.77
CA THR A 374 -11.92 -12.15 -28.55
C THR A 374 -12.81 -11.92 -27.30
N PRO A 375 -12.76 -12.78 -26.29
CA PRO A 375 -13.50 -12.58 -25.06
C PRO A 375 -13.13 -11.22 -24.43
N SER A 376 -14.13 -10.45 -24.02
CA SER A 376 -13.91 -9.16 -23.34
C SER A 376 -13.91 -9.36 -21.82
N VAL A 377 -12.82 -8.97 -21.16
CA VAL A 377 -12.74 -8.93 -19.68
C VAL A 377 -13.81 -7.99 -19.14
N TRP A 378 -13.97 -6.81 -19.74
CA TRP A 378 -14.94 -5.80 -19.32
C TRP A 378 -16.37 -6.30 -19.32
N LYS A 379 -16.80 -6.94 -20.41
CA LYS A 379 -18.14 -7.52 -20.49
C LYS A 379 -18.34 -8.59 -19.42
N ASN A 380 -17.37 -9.48 -19.26
CA ASN A 380 -17.45 -10.55 -18.27
C ASN A 380 -17.35 -10.02 -16.84
N TYR A 381 -16.54 -9.00 -16.59
CA TYR A 381 -16.41 -8.36 -15.29
C TYR A 381 -17.72 -7.68 -14.88
N VAL A 382 -18.29 -6.84 -15.73
CA VAL A 382 -19.52 -6.10 -15.42
C VAL A 382 -20.72 -7.03 -15.35
N ALA A 383 -20.95 -7.87 -16.37
CA ALA A 383 -22.10 -8.77 -16.40
C ALA A 383 -21.98 -9.91 -15.36
N GLY A 384 -20.77 -10.45 -15.14
CA GLY A 384 -20.51 -11.49 -14.15
C GLY A 384 -20.70 -11.03 -12.70
N ASN A 385 -20.72 -9.73 -12.45
CA ASN A 385 -20.99 -9.09 -11.16
C ASN A 385 -22.32 -8.30 -11.13
N PHE A 386 -23.28 -8.65 -11.97
CA PHE A 386 -24.64 -8.03 -11.99
C PHE A 386 -24.61 -6.50 -12.08
N PHE A 387 -23.70 -5.93 -12.86
CA PHE A 387 -23.48 -4.49 -13.05
C PHE A 387 -23.10 -3.71 -11.77
N LEU A 388 -22.93 -4.36 -10.63
CA LEU A 388 -22.49 -3.73 -9.38
C LEU A 388 -21.17 -2.95 -9.50
N PRO A 389 -20.16 -3.39 -10.31
CA PRO A 389 -18.94 -2.61 -10.49
C PRO A 389 -19.16 -1.20 -11.01
N VAL A 390 -20.16 -1.01 -11.86
CA VAL A 390 -20.49 0.32 -12.41
C VAL A 390 -20.96 1.24 -11.28
N LEU A 391 -21.82 0.73 -10.39
CA LEU A 391 -22.32 1.49 -9.24
C LEU A 391 -21.23 1.77 -8.22
N ALA A 392 -20.39 0.78 -7.90
CA ALA A 392 -19.29 0.93 -6.95
C ALA A 392 -18.25 1.95 -7.44
N ILE A 393 -17.87 1.88 -8.72
CA ILE A 393 -16.93 2.81 -9.35
C ILE A 393 -17.53 4.23 -9.38
N ALA A 394 -18.79 4.37 -9.78
CA ALA A 394 -19.48 5.66 -9.77
C ALA A 394 -19.52 6.26 -8.36
N PHE A 395 -19.87 5.46 -7.35
CA PHE A 395 -19.85 5.88 -5.95
C PHE A 395 -18.47 6.36 -5.52
N LEU A 396 -17.42 5.59 -5.76
CA LEU A 396 -16.05 5.92 -5.37
C LEU A 396 -15.50 7.18 -6.06
N VAL A 397 -15.89 7.42 -7.31
CA VAL A 397 -15.48 8.63 -8.05
C VAL A 397 -16.26 9.85 -7.60
N VAL A 398 -17.56 9.73 -7.35
CA VAL A 398 -18.43 10.86 -6.98
C VAL A 398 -18.23 11.26 -5.50
N MET A 399 -17.95 10.29 -4.62
CA MET A 399 -17.92 10.51 -3.18
C MET A 399 -16.94 11.62 -2.72
N PRO A 400 -15.70 11.74 -3.22
CA PRO A 400 -14.80 12.83 -2.83
C PRO A 400 -15.37 14.21 -3.17
N PHE A 401 -16.02 14.35 -4.31
CA PHE A 401 -16.67 15.60 -4.72
C PHE A 401 -17.91 15.89 -3.87
N ALA A 402 -18.74 14.88 -3.63
CA ALA A 402 -19.91 15.02 -2.74
C ALA A 402 -19.47 15.38 -1.32
N GLN A 403 -18.42 14.75 -0.81
CA GLN A 403 -17.84 15.07 0.49
C GLN A 403 -17.42 16.56 0.55
N ARG A 404 -16.69 17.04 -0.45
CA ARG A 404 -16.15 18.41 -0.49
C ARG A 404 -17.24 19.45 -0.66
N TYR A 405 -18.16 19.27 -1.60
CA TYR A 405 -19.08 20.33 -2.00
C TYR A 405 -20.45 20.22 -1.36
N ALA A 406 -20.96 19.03 -1.12
CA ALA A 406 -22.29 18.84 -0.58
C ALA A 406 -22.30 18.62 0.95
N LEU A 407 -21.39 17.76 1.47
CA LEU A 407 -21.45 17.36 2.88
C LEU A 407 -20.60 18.26 3.79
N SER A 408 -19.45 18.74 3.33
CA SER A 408 -18.50 19.52 4.13
C SER A 408 -18.26 20.93 3.60
N GLY A 409 -19.06 21.43 2.67
CA GLY A 409 -18.85 22.73 2.05
C GLY A 409 -18.83 23.88 3.05
N SER A 410 -19.77 23.91 4.01
CA SER A 410 -19.82 24.93 5.08
C SER A 410 -18.62 24.85 6.04
N GLU A 411 -18.17 23.63 6.41
CA GLU A 411 -16.98 23.47 7.25
C GLU A 411 -15.72 23.99 6.55
N THR A 412 -15.63 23.79 5.25
CA THR A 412 -14.48 24.28 4.48
C THR A 412 -14.47 25.80 4.40
N ALA A 413 -15.62 26.43 4.17
CA ALA A 413 -15.72 27.89 4.18
C ALA A 413 -15.33 28.48 5.56
N GLU A 414 -15.78 27.87 6.64
CA GLU A 414 -15.39 28.30 7.99
C GLU A 414 -13.90 28.08 8.30
N ARG A 415 -13.29 27.00 7.78
CA ARG A 415 -11.82 26.81 7.87
C ARG A 415 -11.06 27.90 7.15
N GLU A 416 -11.55 28.37 6.00
CA GLU A 416 -10.94 29.48 5.25
C GLU A 416 -10.98 30.78 6.06
N VAL A 417 -12.11 31.08 6.71
CA VAL A 417 -12.24 32.25 7.60
C VAL A 417 -11.26 32.16 8.78
N ILE A 418 -11.18 31.01 9.45
CA ILE A 418 -10.25 30.80 10.57
C ILE A 418 -8.80 30.86 10.11
N SER A 419 -8.50 30.27 8.98
CA SER A 419 -7.13 30.30 8.45
C SER A 419 -6.68 31.72 8.08
N GLY A 420 -7.59 32.54 7.55
CA GLY A 420 -7.35 33.95 7.32
C GLY A 420 -7.01 34.68 8.63
N TYR A 421 -7.89 34.56 9.63
CA TYR A 421 -7.67 35.18 10.94
C TYR A 421 -6.33 34.76 11.59
N ILE A 422 -6.04 33.44 11.64
CA ILE A 422 -4.78 32.95 12.23
C ILE A 422 -3.57 33.49 11.46
N ARG A 423 -3.63 33.54 10.13
CA ARG A 423 -2.53 34.02 9.29
C ARG A 423 -2.23 35.49 9.55
N ASP A 424 -3.27 36.30 9.72
CA ASP A 424 -3.16 37.74 9.91
C ASP A 424 -2.71 38.11 11.32
N GLU A 425 -3.14 37.34 12.35
CA GLU A 425 -2.93 37.64 13.76
C GLU A 425 -1.81 36.82 14.44
N SER A 426 -1.15 35.89 13.71
CA SER A 426 -0.06 35.09 14.26
C SER A 426 1.27 35.29 13.52
N LYS A 427 2.38 35.11 14.24
CA LYS A 427 3.72 35.06 13.66
C LYS A 427 3.95 33.72 12.95
N THR A 428 4.89 33.66 12.03
CA THR A 428 5.25 32.44 11.29
C THR A 428 5.72 31.31 12.21
N ASP A 429 6.36 31.64 13.33
CA ASP A 429 6.91 30.68 14.29
C ASP A 429 5.89 30.22 15.34
N ASP A 430 4.70 30.85 15.38
CA ASP A 430 3.65 30.46 16.31
C ASP A 430 3.10 29.08 15.94
N LYS A 431 3.00 28.20 16.94
CA LYS A 431 2.38 26.90 16.78
C LYS A 431 0.88 27.00 16.99
N ILE A 432 0.14 26.23 16.22
CA ILE A 432 -1.32 26.10 16.34
C ILE A 432 -1.72 24.64 16.56
N TYR A 433 -2.96 24.41 16.96
CA TYR A 433 -3.54 23.09 16.93
C TYR A 433 -4.95 23.09 16.32
N ALA A 434 -5.20 22.17 15.39
CA ALA A 434 -6.51 21.97 14.78
C ALA A 434 -7.20 20.75 15.43
N TRP A 435 -8.15 21.00 16.33
CA TRP A 435 -9.07 19.96 16.81
C TRP A 435 -10.15 19.72 15.77
N ASP A 436 -9.79 19.06 14.69
CA ASP A 436 -10.60 18.93 13.48
C ASP A 436 -10.45 17.53 12.86
N ASN A 437 -11.29 17.22 11.89
CA ASN A 437 -11.28 15.97 11.14
C ASN A 437 -10.29 15.99 9.95
N THR A 438 -9.47 17.02 9.80
CA THR A 438 -8.47 17.18 8.72
C THR A 438 -7.30 18.03 9.19
N ALA A 439 -6.13 17.84 8.60
CA ALA A 439 -4.93 18.64 8.82
C ALA A 439 -4.82 19.87 7.89
N SER A 440 -5.88 20.19 7.13
CA SER A 440 -5.83 21.26 6.11
C SER A 440 -5.53 22.63 6.68
N LEU A 441 -5.93 22.90 7.95
CA LEU A 441 -5.71 24.20 8.58
C LEU A 441 -4.22 24.55 8.70
N TYR A 442 -3.36 23.58 8.99
CA TYR A 442 -1.90 23.80 9.06
C TYR A 442 -1.32 24.23 7.70
N LEU A 443 -1.80 23.59 6.62
CA LEU A 443 -1.35 23.91 5.26
C LEU A 443 -1.83 25.31 4.82
N SER A 444 -3.09 25.66 5.10
CA SER A 444 -3.68 26.94 4.72
C SER A 444 -3.12 28.12 5.53
N THR A 445 -2.72 27.89 6.78
CA THR A 445 -2.10 28.93 7.63
C THR A 445 -0.59 28.98 7.48
N SER A 446 0.04 27.93 6.93
CA SER A 446 1.50 27.73 6.96
C SER A 446 2.07 27.84 8.38
N ARG A 447 1.38 27.22 9.36
CA ARG A 447 1.80 27.16 10.76
C ARG A 447 2.07 25.72 11.18
N LEU A 448 3.10 25.53 12.02
CA LEU A 448 3.46 24.22 12.54
C LEU A 448 2.46 23.79 13.62
N SER A 449 2.23 22.47 13.68
CA SER A 449 1.43 21.86 14.75
C SER A 449 2.16 21.89 16.09
N ALA A 450 1.42 22.07 17.18
CA ALA A 450 1.90 21.94 18.54
C ALA A 450 2.05 20.47 18.99
N SER A 451 1.46 19.53 18.24
CA SER A 451 1.55 18.08 18.53
C SER A 451 2.01 17.31 17.29
N SER A 452 2.68 16.19 17.52
CA SER A 452 3.01 15.26 16.45
C SER A 452 1.77 14.60 15.83
N ILE A 453 0.70 14.41 16.60
CA ILE A 453 -0.60 13.91 16.14
C ILE A 453 -1.45 15.11 15.67
N LEU A 454 -1.64 15.20 14.37
CA LEU A 454 -2.20 16.38 13.70
C LEU A 454 -3.72 16.52 13.82
N SER A 455 -4.43 15.41 14.04
CA SER A 455 -5.89 15.38 14.09
C SER A 455 -6.35 14.34 15.12
N PRO A 456 -7.36 14.66 15.95
CA PRO A 456 -7.92 13.69 16.89
C PRO A 456 -8.74 12.58 16.21
N LYS A 457 -8.96 12.67 14.90
CA LYS A 457 -9.68 11.66 14.09
C LYS A 457 -8.75 10.66 13.40
N LEU A 458 -7.45 10.75 13.61
CA LEU A 458 -6.50 9.81 13.06
C LEU A 458 -5.40 9.54 14.09
N TYR A 459 -5.11 8.26 14.33
CA TYR A 459 -4.09 7.78 15.26
C TYR A 459 -4.37 7.99 16.77
N VAL A 460 -5.60 8.31 17.17
CA VAL A 460 -5.97 8.56 18.59
C VAL A 460 -6.86 7.44 19.18
N ASP A 461 -6.81 6.24 18.59
CA ASP A 461 -7.65 5.11 19.03
C ASP A 461 -7.04 4.35 20.22
N THR A 462 -5.71 4.43 20.41
CA THR A 462 -5.01 3.82 21.54
C THR A 462 -4.93 4.77 22.74
N ALA A 463 -4.90 4.21 23.97
CA ALA A 463 -4.74 5.00 25.19
C ALA A 463 -3.40 5.76 25.22
N GLU A 464 -2.34 5.16 24.67
CA GLU A 464 -1.01 5.76 24.59
C GLU A 464 -1.03 7.04 23.76
N ASN A 465 -1.64 6.99 22.57
CA ASN A 465 -1.68 8.14 21.67
C ASN A 465 -2.61 9.25 22.17
N LYS A 466 -3.70 8.92 22.88
CA LYS A 466 -4.52 9.91 23.59
C LYS A 466 -3.68 10.67 24.62
N LEU A 467 -2.96 9.93 25.44
CA LEU A 467 -2.10 10.53 26.47
C LEU A 467 -0.94 11.34 25.86
N ARG A 468 -0.35 10.86 24.77
CA ARG A 468 0.69 11.58 24.01
C ARG A 468 0.18 12.92 23.52
N LEU A 469 -1.00 12.94 22.88
CA LEU A 469 -1.64 14.16 22.37
C LEU A 469 -1.88 15.16 23.50
N GLU A 470 -2.51 14.72 24.60
CA GLU A 470 -2.80 15.58 25.76
C GLU A 470 -1.52 16.17 26.36
N LYS A 471 -0.49 15.35 26.61
CA LYS A 471 0.80 15.81 27.14
C LYS A 471 1.50 16.81 26.22
N GLN A 472 1.44 16.58 24.91
CA GLN A 472 2.07 17.49 23.95
C GLN A 472 1.37 18.85 23.88
N LEU A 473 0.03 18.87 23.96
CA LEU A 473 -0.72 20.13 23.99
C LEU A 473 -0.49 20.91 25.29
N ASP A 474 -0.43 20.22 26.43
CA ASP A 474 -0.12 20.83 27.72
C ASP A 474 1.30 21.43 27.76
N ALA A 475 2.28 20.72 27.19
CA ALA A 475 3.67 21.16 27.18
C ALA A 475 3.95 22.30 26.17
N SER A 476 3.25 22.29 25.01
CA SER A 476 3.54 23.23 23.91
C SER A 476 2.72 24.51 23.99
N LEU A 477 1.53 24.48 24.62
CA LEU A 477 0.57 25.59 24.73
C LEU A 477 0.47 26.37 23.40
N PRO A 478 -0.13 25.83 22.35
CA PRO A 478 -0.22 26.48 21.04
C PRO A 478 -0.92 27.85 21.15
N ARG A 479 -0.46 28.83 20.35
CA ARG A 479 -1.05 30.18 20.37
C ARG A 479 -2.54 30.16 20.05
N TYR A 480 -2.94 29.35 19.06
CA TYR A 480 -4.35 29.18 18.69
C TYR A 480 -4.74 27.72 18.67
N ILE A 481 -5.94 27.43 19.18
CA ILE A 481 -6.61 26.13 19.04
C ILE A 481 -7.94 26.36 18.30
N ALA A 482 -8.05 25.80 17.09
CA ALA A 482 -9.30 25.79 16.33
C ALA A 482 -10.06 24.48 16.62
N VAL A 483 -11.28 24.58 17.11
CA VAL A 483 -12.09 23.42 17.51
C VAL A 483 -13.30 23.28 16.60
N ASN A 484 -13.39 22.18 15.88
CA ASN A 484 -14.59 21.75 15.18
C ASN A 484 -15.56 21.09 16.18
N GLU A 485 -16.74 21.67 16.38
CA GLU A 485 -17.73 21.19 17.36
C GLU A 485 -18.27 19.79 17.06
N LYS A 486 -18.12 19.30 15.81
CA LYS A 486 -18.47 17.91 15.46
C LYS A 486 -17.46 16.87 15.95
N VAL A 487 -16.28 17.30 16.41
CA VAL A 487 -15.23 16.41 16.88
C VAL A 487 -15.23 16.43 18.41
N PRO A 488 -15.55 15.31 19.07
CA PRO A 488 -15.62 15.26 20.53
C PRO A 488 -14.30 15.65 21.17
N LEU A 489 -14.34 16.56 22.16
CA LEU A 489 -13.16 16.96 22.93
C LEU A 489 -12.82 15.91 23.99
N LEU A 490 -11.53 15.62 24.14
CA LEU A 490 -11.03 14.86 25.29
C LEU A 490 -11.19 15.68 26.58
N PRO A 491 -11.47 15.03 27.75
CA PRO A 491 -11.71 15.73 29.02
C PRO A 491 -10.59 16.69 29.43
N ASN A 492 -9.32 16.27 29.27
CA ASN A 492 -8.17 17.09 29.61
C ASN A 492 -8.00 18.29 28.68
N VAL A 493 -8.27 18.11 27.38
CA VAL A 493 -8.24 19.21 26.41
C VAL A 493 -9.36 20.23 26.70
N LYS A 494 -10.55 19.77 27.09
CA LYS A 494 -11.62 20.66 27.52
C LYS A 494 -11.22 21.49 28.76
N LYS A 495 -10.53 20.87 29.73
CA LYS A 495 -10.00 21.55 30.90
C LYS A 495 -8.94 22.58 30.53
N LEU A 496 -8.00 22.20 29.64
CA LEU A 496 -6.95 23.09 29.12
C LEU A 496 -7.54 24.33 28.44
N LEU A 497 -8.56 24.16 27.59
CA LEU A 497 -9.23 25.28 26.92
C LEU A 497 -9.87 26.24 27.90
N SER A 498 -10.53 25.74 28.97
CA SER A 498 -11.19 26.58 29.95
C SER A 498 -10.22 27.34 30.88
N SER A 499 -9.08 26.74 31.22
CA SER A 499 -8.10 27.33 32.14
C SER A 499 -7.17 28.33 31.44
N SER A 500 -6.58 27.94 30.30
CA SER A 500 -5.45 28.64 29.71
C SER A 500 -5.80 29.46 28.47
N TYR A 501 -7.00 29.28 27.92
CA TYR A 501 -7.40 29.94 26.66
C TYR A 501 -8.63 30.83 26.86
N LYS A 502 -8.74 31.86 26.03
CA LYS A 502 -9.96 32.64 25.84
C LYS A 502 -10.56 32.36 24.46
N LYS A 503 -11.87 32.27 24.38
CA LYS A 503 -12.60 32.16 23.11
C LYS A 503 -12.54 33.50 22.38
N ILE A 504 -12.21 33.43 21.07
CA ILE A 504 -12.28 34.57 20.15
C ILE A 504 -13.60 34.51 19.39
N ASP A 505 -14.22 35.65 19.18
CA ASP A 505 -15.42 35.77 18.39
C ASP A 505 -15.08 35.90 16.93
N VAL A 506 -15.13 34.77 16.21
CA VAL A 506 -14.97 34.68 14.77
C VAL A 506 -16.34 34.30 14.19
N LYS A 507 -16.72 34.88 13.06
CA LYS A 507 -17.99 34.59 12.38
C LYS A 507 -18.07 33.16 11.81
N THR A 508 -18.15 32.19 12.70
CA THR A 508 -18.25 30.75 12.37
C THR A 508 -19.35 30.10 13.24
N SER A 509 -20.06 29.12 12.70
CA SER A 509 -21.14 28.42 13.39
C SER A 509 -20.71 27.07 13.97
N ARG A 510 -19.78 26.40 13.30
CA ARG A 510 -19.33 25.02 13.64
C ARG A 510 -17.94 24.97 14.24
N PHE A 511 -17.18 26.05 14.06
CA PHE A 511 -15.84 26.16 14.61
C PHE A 511 -15.79 27.19 15.74
N LYS A 512 -14.97 26.90 16.73
CA LYS A 512 -14.61 27.86 17.79
C LYS A 512 -13.10 28.06 17.77
N LEU A 513 -12.67 29.32 17.78
CA LEU A 513 -11.26 29.67 17.86
C LEU A 513 -10.92 30.08 19.30
N TYR A 514 -9.84 29.55 19.81
CA TYR A 514 -9.31 29.85 21.14
C TYR A 514 -7.88 30.39 21.02
N GLU A 515 -7.59 31.48 21.75
CA GLU A 515 -6.27 32.09 21.86
C GLU A 515 -5.73 31.90 23.27
N LEU A 516 -4.43 31.65 23.40
CA LEU A 516 -3.73 31.55 24.67
C LEU A 516 -3.84 32.90 25.41
N LYS A 517 -4.15 32.84 26.74
CA LYS A 517 -4.33 34.05 27.58
C LYS A 517 -3.02 34.79 27.78
#